data_b8791c0841d2e775920274073129349c
#
_entry.id   b8791c0841d2e775920274073129349c
#
_cell.length_a   1.000
_cell.length_b   1.000
_cell.length_c   1.000
_cell.angle_alpha   90.00
_cell.angle_beta   90.00
_cell.angle_gamma   90.00
#
_symmetry.space_group_name_H-M   'P 1'
#
loop_
_entity.id
_entity.type
_entity.pdbx_description
1 polymer ?
#
loop_
_entity_poly.entity_id
_entity_poly.type
_entity_poly.pdbx_seq_one_letter_code
_entity_poly.pdbx_strand_id
1 'polypeptide(L)'
;FWTVNNEMKFYDLDADTERAKQKFRIVSDVVKDMRKTDPTRPVCFDSNYLHNKASKRFGDDFLKTVDDGDIDDNHAYYNWYDYSVFRFFNGEFQKQFKTPGRPLISQEMSTGYPNAETGHPTRSYQLIHQNPYSLIGYEAYDWGNPASFLNTQSFITGELAETLRRTNEQASGIMHFAYMTWFRQCYNYKNIQPYPTYYAMQRAMQPVLVSAELWGRNLYAGEKLHTRIYVVNDSEDGRDLLPMALNWSIVDEKGKILASGTEQFPAVEYYGRKYIEPAIVMPSVLPSDKMNVKLKLVLVENGQTLSQNEYDLILANKRWNIAKVSENKKIVLLDKDNTSAVLDFLQVKYQKASSVKELVQIKRKADLCIISGLKECTDDEKTLLRTYQQKGGKLLLLNSKEIAKKVYPEHITGWIIPTEGDIVVMERDDAPVFDGIGVLDLRYFNNNKREIPLACHATLKANRNENVTELAGQMKIHAYIDGGKPEDRIQKIESMRGLTLLQIKDGKGTATVSTLCTEKADTDPIAGKLLVNMINTLVND
;
A
#
# COMPACT_ATOMS: atom_id res chain seq x y z
N PHE A 1 9.13 22.88 -20.99
CA PHE A 1 7.90 22.97 -21.81
C PHE A 1 6.94 24.03 -21.25
N TRP A 2 5.92 24.37 -22.05
CA TRP A 2 4.86 25.29 -21.66
C TRP A 2 3.57 24.50 -21.41
N THR A 3 2.76 24.91 -20.42
CA THR A 3 1.39 24.45 -20.22
C THR A 3 0.44 25.62 -20.34
N VAL A 4 -0.59 25.52 -21.22
CA VAL A 4 -1.48 26.64 -21.52
C VAL A 4 -2.52 26.84 -20.42
N ASN A 5 -3.12 25.76 -19.95
CA ASN A 5 -4.18 25.78 -18.94
C ASN A 5 -3.92 24.76 -17.83
N ASN A 6 -4.72 24.82 -16.78
CA ASN A 6 -4.72 23.84 -15.69
C ASN A 6 -6.12 23.24 -15.51
N GLU A 7 -6.27 21.95 -15.84
CA GLU A 7 -7.48 21.13 -15.60
C GLU A 7 -8.80 21.76 -16.08
N MET A 8 -8.77 22.45 -17.21
CA MET A 8 -9.99 23.05 -17.76
C MET A 8 -11.03 22.02 -18.18
N LYS A 9 -10.60 20.83 -18.60
CA LYS A 9 -11.43 19.63 -18.87
C LYS A 9 -12.68 19.87 -19.76
N PHE A 10 -12.78 21.02 -20.44
CA PHE A 10 -13.92 21.31 -21.30
C PHE A 10 -14.06 20.32 -22.46
N TYR A 11 -12.93 19.81 -22.94
CA TYR A 11 -12.88 18.75 -23.96
C TYR A 11 -13.46 17.41 -23.46
N ASP A 12 -13.53 17.22 -22.14
CA ASP A 12 -13.94 15.96 -21.50
C ASP A 12 -15.35 16.09 -20.89
N LEU A 13 -15.63 17.19 -20.21
CA LEU A 13 -16.80 17.38 -19.33
C LEU A 13 -17.91 18.26 -19.91
N ASP A 14 -17.65 19.10 -20.94
CA ASP A 14 -18.71 19.93 -21.52
C ASP A 14 -19.70 19.07 -22.31
N ALA A 15 -20.95 19.03 -21.88
CA ALA A 15 -22.00 18.24 -22.53
C ALA A 15 -22.31 18.68 -23.97
N ASP A 16 -22.10 19.98 -24.28
CA ASP A 16 -22.28 20.53 -25.62
C ASP A 16 -20.99 20.39 -26.42
N THR A 17 -20.99 19.48 -27.39
CA THR A 17 -19.82 19.16 -28.22
C THR A 17 -19.38 20.33 -29.09
N GLU A 18 -20.29 21.11 -29.65
CA GLU A 18 -19.90 22.25 -30.51
C GLU A 18 -19.31 23.40 -29.68
N ARG A 19 -19.87 23.68 -28.53
CA ARG A 19 -19.28 24.62 -27.58
C ARG A 19 -17.90 24.15 -27.11
N ALA A 20 -17.72 22.85 -26.84
CA ALA A 20 -16.43 22.29 -26.49
C ALA A 20 -15.40 22.45 -27.62
N LYS A 21 -15.78 22.23 -28.87
CA LYS A 21 -14.91 22.46 -30.04
C LYS A 21 -14.53 23.96 -30.19
N GLN A 22 -15.46 24.88 -29.94
CA GLN A 22 -15.16 26.32 -29.97
C GLN A 22 -14.10 26.69 -28.91
N LYS A 23 -14.27 26.22 -27.67
CA LYS A 23 -13.28 26.40 -26.60
C LYS A 23 -11.94 25.79 -26.99
N PHE A 24 -11.95 24.61 -27.60
CA PHE A 24 -10.76 23.92 -28.04
C PHE A 24 -9.98 24.76 -29.09
N ARG A 25 -10.67 25.38 -30.04
CA ARG A 25 -10.06 26.29 -31.05
C ARG A 25 -9.39 27.49 -30.40
N ILE A 26 -10.03 28.10 -29.38
CA ILE A 26 -9.47 29.25 -28.64
C ILE A 26 -8.14 28.85 -28.00
N VAL A 27 -8.10 27.72 -27.30
CA VAL A 27 -6.86 27.23 -26.65
C VAL A 27 -5.82 26.86 -27.70
N SER A 28 -6.23 26.23 -28.81
CA SER A 28 -5.35 25.91 -29.93
C SER A 28 -4.68 27.17 -30.51
N ASP A 29 -5.39 28.27 -30.64
CA ASP A 29 -4.80 29.53 -31.13
C ASP A 29 -3.76 30.08 -30.13
N VAL A 30 -3.98 29.93 -28.82
CA VAL A 30 -2.97 30.26 -27.81
C VAL A 30 -1.72 29.38 -27.97
N VAL A 31 -1.90 28.05 -28.17
CA VAL A 31 -0.76 27.13 -28.43
C VAL A 31 0.05 27.62 -29.65
N LYS A 32 -0.61 27.97 -30.75
CA LYS A 32 0.06 28.49 -31.96
C LYS A 32 0.84 29.80 -31.71
N ASP A 33 0.28 30.68 -30.88
CA ASP A 33 0.94 31.93 -30.51
C ASP A 33 2.13 31.71 -29.58
N MET A 34 2.02 30.74 -28.65
CA MET A 34 3.16 30.33 -27.83
C MET A 34 4.29 29.77 -28.69
N ARG A 35 4.00 28.93 -29.68
CA ARG A 35 5.01 28.39 -30.63
C ARG A 35 5.71 29.48 -31.44
N LYS A 36 4.98 30.56 -31.82
CA LYS A 36 5.60 31.72 -32.49
C LYS A 36 6.54 32.48 -31.55
N THR A 37 6.14 32.62 -30.30
CA THR A 37 6.90 33.37 -29.30
C THR A 37 8.13 32.61 -28.79
N ASP A 38 7.98 31.30 -28.55
CA ASP A 38 9.07 30.42 -28.13
C ASP A 38 8.99 29.07 -28.88
N PRO A 39 9.64 28.95 -30.03
CA PRO A 39 9.68 27.72 -30.82
C PRO A 39 10.60 26.65 -30.25
N THR A 40 11.32 26.94 -29.15
CA THR A 40 12.36 26.06 -28.60
C THR A 40 11.80 25.03 -27.61
N ARG A 41 10.55 25.19 -27.14
CA ARG A 41 9.95 24.34 -26.14
C ARG A 41 8.68 23.65 -26.61
N PRO A 42 8.48 22.37 -26.26
CA PRO A 42 7.22 21.70 -26.50
C PRO A 42 6.10 22.33 -25.65
N VAL A 43 4.86 22.18 -26.12
CA VAL A 43 3.67 22.73 -25.46
C VAL A 43 2.73 21.61 -25.02
N CYS A 44 2.26 21.69 -23.78
CA CYS A 44 1.15 20.92 -23.27
C CYS A 44 -0.14 21.75 -23.40
N PHE A 45 -1.15 21.20 -24.06
CA PHE A 45 -2.42 21.90 -24.37
C PHE A 45 -3.18 22.31 -23.11
N ASP A 46 -3.27 21.40 -22.17
CA ASP A 46 -3.91 21.59 -20.85
C ASP A 46 -3.31 20.58 -19.87
N SER A 47 -3.09 20.95 -18.62
CA SER A 47 -2.71 19.96 -17.63
C SER A 47 -3.85 18.96 -17.44
N ASN A 48 -3.50 17.66 -17.36
CA ASN A 48 -4.44 16.54 -17.41
C ASN A 48 -5.14 16.36 -18.77
N TYR A 49 -4.47 16.71 -19.87
CA TYR A 49 -4.95 16.51 -21.23
C TYR A 49 -4.40 15.22 -21.85
N LEU A 50 -5.28 14.46 -22.50
CA LEU A 50 -4.93 13.26 -23.25
C LEU A 50 -5.50 13.33 -24.68
N HIS A 51 -4.62 13.34 -25.67
CA HIS A 51 -4.99 13.38 -27.09
C HIS A 51 -5.96 12.27 -27.49
N ASN A 52 -5.73 11.03 -27.01
CA ASN A 52 -6.58 9.90 -27.34
C ASN A 52 -8.02 10.04 -26.79
N LYS A 53 -8.24 10.75 -25.70
CA LYS A 53 -9.59 11.07 -25.20
C LYS A 53 -10.26 12.10 -26.06
N ALA A 54 -9.53 13.15 -26.45
CA ALA A 54 -10.04 14.18 -27.35
C ALA A 54 -10.37 13.61 -28.74
N SER A 55 -9.52 12.74 -29.29
CA SER A 55 -9.76 12.03 -30.55
C SER A 55 -11.02 11.17 -30.49
N LYS A 56 -11.22 10.39 -29.45
CA LYS A 56 -12.45 9.59 -29.26
C LYS A 56 -13.71 10.45 -29.23
N ARG A 57 -13.63 11.67 -28.69
CA ARG A 57 -14.78 12.56 -28.53
C ARG A 57 -15.08 13.38 -29.78
N PHE A 58 -14.07 13.99 -30.39
CA PHE A 58 -14.22 14.97 -31.47
C PHE A 58 -13.94 14.42 -32.86
N GLY A 59 -13.26 13.28 -32.93
CA GLY A 59 -12.75 12.67 -34.14
C GLY A 59 -11.41 13.27 -34.62
N ASP A 60 -10.61 12.43 -35.27
CA ASP A 60 -9.28 12.81 -35.76
C ASP A 60 -9.33 13.94 -36.80
N ASP A 61 -10.40 14.02 -37.60
CA ASP A 61 -10.55 15.08 -38.60
C ASP A 61 -10.70 16.45 -37.93
N PHE A 62 -11.36 16.56 -36.79
CA PHE A 62 -11.37 17.80 -36.03
C PHE A 62 -9.98 18.12 -35.47
N LEU A 63 -9.29 17.14 -34.91
CA LEU A 63 -7.98 17.36 -34.30
C LEU A 63 -6.92 17.77 -35.32
N LYS A 64 -7.02 17.33 -36.58
CA LYS A 64 -6.17 17.81 -37.71
C LYS A 64 -6.34 19.31 -38.01
N THR A 65 -7.44 19.95 -37.58
CA THR A 65 -7.72 21.37 -37.80
C THR A 65 -7.23 22.30 -36.70
N VAL A 66 -6.73 21.74 -35.60
CA VAL A 66 -6.32 22.46 -34.41
C VAL A 66 -4.91 22.05 -34.00
N ASP A 67 -4.27 22.84 -33.15
CA ASP A 67 -3.01 22.49 -32.50
C ASP A 67 -3.32 22.13 -31.04
N ASP A 68 -3.21 20.85 -30.69
CA ASP A 68 -3.46 20.34 -29.35
C ASP A 68 -2.15 20.06 -28.57
N GLY A 69 -1.08 20.72 -28.96
CA GLY A 69 0.22 20.61 -28.31
C GLY A 69 0.99 19.34 -28.66
N ASP A 70 2.07 19.10 -27.93
CA ASP A 70 3.02 18.00 -28.16
C ASP A 70 2.94 16.91 -27.09
N ILE A 71 2.45 17.25 -25.90
CA ILE A 71 2.59 16.47 -24.69
C ILE A 71 1.21 16.06 -24.17
N ASP A 72 1.05 14.79 -23.85
CA ASP A 72 -0.08 14.30 -23.06
C ASP A 72 0.27 14.36 -21.56
N ASP A 73 -0.70 14.74 -20.73
CA ASP A 73 -0.56 14.81 -19.28
C ASP A 73 -1.69 14.07 -18.57
N ASN A 74 -1.32 13.28 -17.59
CA ASN A 74 -2.26 12.58 -16.72
C ASN A 74 -1.93 12.83 -15.27
N HIS A 75 -2.82 13.49 -14.53
CA HIS A 75 -2.63 13.73 -13.12
C HIS A 75 -2.72 12.42 -12.33
N ALA A 76 -1.62 12.04 -11.74
CA ALA A 76 -1.44 10.76 -11.07
C ALA A 76 -1.46 10.93 -9.54
N TYR A 77 -2.65 11.14 -8.99
CA TYR A 77 -2.87 11.18 -7.55
C TYR A 77 -3.18 9.79 -7.03
N TYR A 78 -2.20 9.13 -6.41
CA TYR A 78 -2.33 7.74 -5.97
C TYR A 78 -2.29 7.61 -4.46
N ASN A 79 -2.92 6.55 -3.95
CA ASN A 79 -2.88 6.06 -2.59
C ASN A 79 -3.51 6.93 -1.50
N TRP A 80 -3.77 8.19 -1.76
CA TRP A 80 -4.60 8.99 -0.87
C TRP A 80 -6.08 8.83 -1.17
N TYR A 81 -6.38 8.19 -2.31
CA TYR A 81 -7.74 8.01 -2.80
C TYR A 81 -8.17 6.54 -2.69
N ASP A 82 -7.81 5.69 -3.62
CA ASP A 82 -8.30 4.32 -3.67
C ASP A 82 -7.36 3.34 -4.38
N TYR A 83 -6.12 3.73 -4.67
CA TYR A 83 -5.18 2.87 -5.39
C TYR A 83 -3.94 2.55 -4.57
N SER A 84 -3.50 1.28 -4.63
CA SER A 84 -2.19 0.88 -4.14
C SER A 84 -1.08 1.31 -5.10
N VAL A 85 0.09 1.69 -4.56
CA VAL A 85 1.30 1.95 -5.34
C VAL A 85 1.70 0.74 -6.18
N PHE A 86 1.39 -0.46 -5.73
CA PHE A 86 1.74 -1.71 -6.42
C PHE A 86 1.02 -1.93 -7.75
N ARG A 87 -0.10 -1.26 -8.00
CA ARG A 87 -0.79 -1.31 -9.30
C ARG A 87 0.06 -0.80 -10.46
N PHE A 88 1.08 -0.01 -10.16
CA PHE A 88 1.94 0.61 -11.16
C PHE A 88 3.21 -0.17 -11.44
N PHE A 89 3.54 -1.17 -10.61
CA PHE A 89 4.79 -1.91 -10.71
C PHE A 89 5.00 -2.67 -12.02
N ASN A 90 3.93 -3.02 -12.72
CA ASN A 90 4.00 -3.66 -14.04
C ASN A 90 3.74 -2.71 -15.21
N GLY A 91 3.51 -1.42 -14.96
CA GLY A 91 3.24 -0.41 -15.98
C GLY A 91 1.86 -0.48 -16.66
N GLU A 92 0.99 -1.41 -16.26
CA GLU A 92 -0.32 -1.59 -16.95
C GLU A 92 -1.24 -0.38 -16.81
N PHE A 93 -1.14 0.35 -15.70
CA PHE A 93 -1.96 1.54 -15.48
C PHE A 93 -1.62 2.64 -16.50
N GLN A 94 -0.35 2.89 -16.75
CA GLN A 94 0.10 3.96 -17.65
C GLN A 94 -0.22 3.65 -19.12
N LYS A 95 -0.21 2.38 -19.52
CA LYS A 95 -0.48 1.94 -20.89
C LYS A 95 -1.82 2.45 -21.42
N GLN A 96 -2.84 2.54 -20.57
CA GLN A 96 -4.18 2.98 -20.97
C GLN A 96 -4.26 4.46 -21.36
N PHE A 97 -3.29 5.27 -20.92
CA PHE A 97 -3.28 6.72 -21.14
C PHE A 97 -2.38 7.15 -22.29
N LYS A 98 -1.44 6.30 -22.71
CA LYS A 98 -0.43 6.67 -23.72
C LYS A 98 -1.02 6.81 -25.11
N THR A 99 -0.74 7.92 -25.76
CA THR A 99 -0.95 8.13 -27.19
C THR A 99 0.35 7.78 -27.93
N PRO A 100 0.33 6.92 -28.96
CA PRO A 100 1.52 6.62 -29.76
C PRO A 100 2.19 7.89 -30.31
N GLY A 101 3.51 7.99 -30.16
CA GLY A 101 4.30 9.12 -30.65
C GLY A 101 4.23 10.40 -29.82
N ARG A 102 3.46 10.44 -28.73
CA ARG A 102 3.42 11.58 -27.80
C ARG A 102 4.05 11.22 -26.45
N PRO A 103 4.90 12.10 -25.87
CA PRO A 103 5.34 11.94 -24.51
C PRO A 103 4.14 12.00 -23.55
N LEU A 104 4.09 11.09 -22.57
CA LEU A 104 3.14 11.14 -21.47
C LEU A 104 3.86 11.58 -20.21
N ILE A 105 3.38 12.63 -19.57
CA ILE A 105 3.89 13.12 -18.28
C ILE A 105 2.82 13.08 -17.22
N SER A 106 3.22 13.25 -15.95
CA SER A 106 2.33 13.58 -14.85
C SER A 106 2.80 14.89 -14.22
N GLN A 107 2.07 15.97 -14.48
CA GLN A 107 2.35 17.28 -13.89
C GLN A 107 1.87 17.39 -12.44
N GLU A 108 0.91 16.56 -12.06
CA GLU A 108 0.40 16.53 -10.70
C GLU A 108 0.41 15.10 -10.17
N MET A 109 1.48 14.77 -9.47
CA MET A 109 1.62 13.54 -8.69
C MET A 109 1.69 13.94 -7.23
N SER A 110 0.74 13.55 -6.42
CA SER A 110 0.72 13.89 -4.99
C SER A 110 0.26 12.73 -4.13
N THR A 111 0.83 12.65 -2.95
CA THR A 111 0.53 11.62 -1.95
C THR A 111 0.26 12.23 -0.58
N GLY A 112 -0.14 13.50 -0.53
CA GLY A 112 -0.50 14.16 0.71
C GLY A 112 -0.05 15.62 0.78
N TYR A 113 -0.72 16.36 1.66
CA TYR A 113 -0.52 17.79 1.86
C TYR A 113 -0.25 18.07 3.33
N PRO A 114 1.02 18.09 3.77
CA PRO A 114 1.37 18.51 5.10
C PRO A 114 1.18 20.03 5.28
N ASN A 115 0.81 20.41 6.47
CA ASN A 115 0.84 21.81 6.87
C ASN A 115 2.28 22.31 6.88
N ALA A 116 2.53 23.49 6.29
CA ALA A 116 3.87 24.04 6.12
C ALA A 116 4.57 24.39 7.45
N GLU A 117 3.86 24.52 8.55
CA GLU A 117 4.46 24.84 9.86
C GLU A 117 4.56 23.63 10.77
N THR A 118 3.55 22.78 10.79
CA THR A 118 3.43 21.69 11.76
C THR A 118 3.77 20.31 11.20
N GLY A 119 3.65 20.13 9.87
CA GLY A 119 3.83 18.84 9.21
C GLY A 119 2.62 17.90 9.28
N HIS A 120 1.57 18.29 9.98
CA HIS A 120 0.33 17.49 10.04
C HIS A 120 -0.44 17.55 8.72
N PRO A 121 -1.26 16.55 8.41
CA PRO A 121 -2.14 16.62 7.25
C PRO A 121 -3.11 17.79 7.39
N THR A 122 -3.30 18.54 6.30
CA THR A 122 -4.22 19.67 6.29
C THR A 122 -5.67 19.20 6.37
N ARG A 123 -6.49 19.83 7.23
CA ARG A 123 -7.88 19.42 7.49
C ARG A 123 -8.77 19.41 6.25
N SER A 124 -8.60 20.36 5.36
CA SER A 124 -9.42 20.47 4.15
C SER A 124 -9.30 19.23 3.27
N TYR A 125 -8.11 18.67 3.17
CA TYR A 125 -7.86 17.48 2.37
C TYR A 125 -8.30 16.19 3.05
N GLN A 126 -8.31 16.12 4.37
CA GLN A 126 -8.85 14.97 5.09
C GLN A 126 -10.31 14.68 4.75
N LEU A 127 -11.09 15.69 4.40
CA LEU A 127 -12.52 15.56 4.13
C LEU A 127 -12.86 15.49 2.64
N ILE A 128 -11.96 15.88 1.75
CA ILE A 128 -12.24 16.02 0.32
C ILE A 128 -11.47 15.02 -0.53
N HIS A 129 -10.14 15.04 -0.47
CA HIS A 129 -9.27 14.27 -1.36
C HIS A 129 -8.44 13.21 -0.66
N GLN A 130 -8.26 13.34 0.65
CA GLN A 130 -7.32 12.52 1.39
C GLN A 130 -7.92 12.15 2.73
N ASN A 131 -7.76 10.90 3.07
CA ASN A 131 -8.01 10.45 4.41
C ASN A 131 -6.73 9.78 4.94
N PRO A 132 -5.85 10.52 5.62
CA PRO A 132 -4.62 9.99 6.21
C PRO A 132 -4.89 8.79 7.12
N TYR A 133 -6.05 8.73 7.76
CA TYR A 133 -6.46 7.59 8.58
C TYR A 133 -6.40 6.26 7.82
N SER A 134 -6.73 6.24 6.53
CA SER A 134 -6.67 5.00 5.73
C SER A 134 -5.25 4.44 5.60
N LEU A 135 -4.24 5.27 5.83
CA LEU A 135 -2.83 4.90 5.70
C LEU A 135 -2.13 4.68 7.04
N ILE A 136 -2.47 5.46 8.04
CA ILE A 136 -1.75 5.51 9.32
C ILE A 136 -2.68 5.43 10.55
N GLY A 137 -3.99 5.19 10.34
CA GLY A 137 -4.94 5.07 11.44
C GLY A 137 -5.03 6.34 12.29
N TYR A 138 -5.19 6.17 13.57
CA TYR A 138 -5.31 7.28 14.53
C TYR A 138 -4.05 8.12 14.67
N GLU A 139 -2.89 7.63 14.23
CA GLU A 139 -1.65 8.41 14.11
C GLU A 139 -1.84 9.69 13.27
N ALA A 140 -2.82 9.70 12.35
CA ALA A 140 -3.18 10.88 11.57
C ALA A 140 -3.65 12.06 12.43
N TYR A 141 -4.09 11.80 13.64
CA TYR A 141 -4.63 12.78 14.57
C TYR A 141 -3.70 13.08 15.75
N ASP A 142 -2.50 12.51 15.76
CA ASP A 142 -1.47 12.87 16.71
C ASP A 142 -0.84 14.22 16.35
N TRP A 143 -1.42 15.29 16.90
CA TRP A 143 -0.97 16.67 16.69
C TRP A 143 0.38 16.97 17.37
N GLY A 144 0.87 16.11 18.23
CA GLY A 144 2.19 16.24 18.85
C GLY A 144 3.32 15.72 17.96
N ASN A 145 3.03 14.73 17.10
CA ASN A 145 4.04 14.05 16.27
C ASN A 145 3.56 13.74 14.86
N PRO A 146 3.87 14.54 13.85
CA PRO A 146 3.49 14.30 12.46
C PRO A 146 4.35 13.23 11.76
N ALA A 147 5.30 12.59 12.43
CA ALA A 147 6.30 11.72 11.79
C ALA A 147 5.67 10.55 11.01
N SER A 148 4.67 9.89 11.56
CA SER A 148 3.98 8.76 10.87
C SER A 148 3.37 9.20 9.54
N PHE A 149 2.75 10.38 9.51
CA PHE A 149 2.20 10.95 8.28
C PHE A 149 3.30 11.31 7.27
N LEU A 150 4.31 12.06 7.70
CA LEU A 150 5.40 12.52 6.83
C LEU A 150 6.23 11.36 6.27
N ASN A 151 6.49 10.34 7.08
CA ASN A 151 7.23 9.15 6.64
C ASN A 151 6.41 8.31 5.65
N THR A 152 5.10 8.17 5.87
CA THR A 152 4.21 7.45 4.94
C THR A 152 4.09 8.22 3.62
N GLN A 153 3.93 9.54 3.65
CA GLN A 153 3.96 10.38 2.46
C GLN A 153 5.27 10.21 1.68
N SER A 154 6.39 10.29 2.38
CA SER A 154 7.73 10.12 1.81
C SER A 154 7.88 8.75 1.12
N PHE A 155 7.48 7.70 1.80
CA PHE A 155 7.51 6.34 1.28
C PHE A 155 6.69 6.20 -0.01
N ILE A 156 5.41 6.60 0.01
CA ILE A 156 4.52 6.45 -1.14
C ILE A 156 4.98 7.32 -2.32
N THR A 157 5.40 8.56 -2.05
CA THR A 157 5.88 9.47 -3.10
C THR A 157 7.16 8.94 -3.77
N GLY A 158 8.11 8.46 -2.98
CA GLY A 158 9.35 7.87 -3.49
C GLY A 158 9.09 6.62 -4.32
N GLU A 159 8.30 5.67 -3.80
CA GLU A 159 7.94 4.44 -4.51
C GLU A 159 7.20 4.72 -5.81
N LEU A 160 6.28 5.67 -5.82
CA LEU A 160 5.54 6.04 -7.03
C LEU A 160 6.48 6.65 -8.08
N ALA A 161 7.35 7.58 -7.70
CA ALA A 161 8.31 8.20 -8.61
C ALA A 161 9.28 7.16 -9.19
N GLU A 162 9.85 6.28 -8.35
CA GLU A 162 10.73 5.20 -8.81
C GLU A 162 9.99 4.22 -9.73
N THR A 163 8.75 3.84 -9.39
CA THR A 163 7.93 2.94 -10.19
C THR A 163 7.65 3.51 -11.57
N LEU A 164 7.26 4.78 -11.66
CA LEU A 164 7.02 5.45 -12.93
C LEU A 164 8.29 5.49 -13.78
N ARG A 165 9.47 5.68 -13.18
CA ARG A 165 10.76 5.62 -13.89
C ARG A 165 11.15 4.20 -14.30
N ARG A 166 10.92 3.18 -13.46
CA ARG A 166 11.14 1.77 -13.83
C ARG A 166 10.27 1.34 -15.01
N THR A 167 9.05 1.85 -15.10
CA THR A 167 8.04 1.47 -16.10
C THR A 167 7.87 2.49 -17.23
N ASN A 168 8.81 3.41 -17.37
CA ASN A 168 8.69 4.66 -18.12
C ASN A 168 8.53 4.53 -19.66
N GLU A 169 8.45 3.34 -20.25
CA GLU A 169 7.95 3.19 -21.63
C GLU A 169 6.64 3.94 -21.86
N GLN A 170 5.96 4.26 -20.78
CA GLN A 170 4.65 4.87 -20.75
C GLN A 170 4.67 6.31 -20.23
N ALA A 171 5.64 6.68 -19.38
CA ALA A 171 5.73 8.00 -18.77
C ALA A 171 7.11 8.62 -19.00
N SER A 172 7.13 9.83 -19.60
CA SER A 172 8.34 10.56 -19.97
C SER A 172 8.74 11.64 -18.96
N GLY A 173 7.89 11.95 -17.99
CA GLY A 173 8.16 12.97 -16.97
C GLY A 173 7.23 12.89 -15.79
N ILE A 174 7.75 13.31 -14.65
CA ILE A 174 7.05 13.28 -13.36
C ILE A 174 7.31 14.60 -12.64
N MET A 175 6.23 15.25 -12.16
CA MET A 175 6.31 16.42 -11.29
C MET A 175 5.44 16.18 -10.06
N HIS A 176 6.03 16.30 -8.88
CA HIS A 176 5.28 16.17 -7.63
C HIS A 176 4.52 17.47 -7.34
N PHE A 177 3.24 17.38 -7.11
CA PHE A 177 2.38 18.51 -6.74
C PHE A 177 2.22 18.56 -5.21
N ALA A 178 2.73 19.58 -4.57
CA ALA A 178 3.58 20.64 -5.10
C ALA A 178 4.84 20.75 -4.22
N TYR A 179 5.90 21.34 -4.74
CA TYR A 179 7.16 21.45 -4.01
C TYR A 179 7.01 22.07 -2.62
N MET A 180 6.05 22.98 -2.41
CA MET A 180 5.78 23.57 -1.09
C MET A 180 5.39 22.52 -0.03
N THR A 181 4.89 21.36 -0.43
CA THR A 181 4.59 20.24 0.49
C THR A 181 5.83 19.46 0.93
N TRP A 182 7.00 19.79 0.37
CA TRP A 182 8.27 19.16 0.71
C TRP A 182 8.99 19.84 1.87
N PHE A 183 8.51 21.04 2.27
CA PHE A 183 9.25 21.88 3.20
C PHE A 183 8.36 22.40 4.31
N ARG A 184 8.93 22.37 5.52
CA ARG A 184 8.46 23.18 6.64
C ARG A 184 8.88 24.63 6.42
N GLN A 185 8.01 25.56 6.78
CA GLN A 185 8.22 27.01 6.63
C GLN A 185 8.60 27.43 5.19
N CYS A 186 7.94 26.82 4.21
CA CYS A 186 8.21 27.04 2.78
C CYS A 186 8.06 28.51 2.32
N TYR A 187 7.38 29.35 3.08
CA TYR A 187 7.25 30.79 2.82
C TYR A 187 8.34 31.65 3.48
N ASN A 188 9.24 31.02 4.27
CA ASN A 188 10.33 31.70 4.94
C ASN A 188 11.67 31.12 4.51
N TYR A 189 12.27 31.69 3.45
CA TYR A 189 13.50 31.18 2.85
C TYR A 189 14.71 31.10 3.83
N LYS A 190 14.68 31.82 4.96
CA LYS A 190 15.75 31.75 5.98
C LYS A 190 15.64 30.54 6.90
N ASN A 191 14.42 30.00 7.03
CA ASN A 191 14.10 28.91 7.99
C ASN A 191 13.50 27.68 7.31
N ILE A 192 13.55 27.62 5.99
CA ILE A 192 13.02 26.48 5.23
C ILE A 192 13.72 25.19 5.64
N GLN A 193 12.94 24.15 5.95
CA GLN A 193 13.45 22.85 6.37
C GLN A 193 12.80 21.76 5.51
N PRO A 194 13.57 20.82 4.92
CA PRO A 194 13.01 19.76 4.11
C PRO A 194 12.26 18.73 4.99
N TYR A 195 11.09 18.30 4.49
CA TYR A 195 10.42 17.12 4.99
C TYR A 195 11.02 15.83 4.38
N PRO A 196 10.75 14.64 4.95
CA PRO A 196 11.26 13.38 4.41
C PRO A 196 10.98 13.19 2.91
N THR A 197 9.86 13.70 2.41
CA THR A 197 9.46 13.63 0.99
C THR A 197 10.49 14.29 0.06
N TYR A 198 11.14 15.38 0.48
CA TYR A 198 12.22 15.99 -0.30
C TYR A 198 13.37 15.00 -0.57
N TYR A 199 13.81 14.29 0.45
CA TYR A 199 14.90 13.32 0.30
C TYR A 199 14.48 12.09 -0.50
N ALA A 200 13.23 11.65 -0.38
CA ALA A 200 12.69 10.57 -1.20
C ALA A 200 12.67 10.95 -2.69
N MET A 201 12.20 12.15 -3.00
CA MET A 201 12.22 12.67 -4.38
C MET A 201 13.64 12.89 -4.89
N GLN A 202 14.56 13.41 -4.07
CA GLN A 202 15.97 13.56 -4.44
C GLN A 202 16.60 12.21 -4.85
N ARG A 203 16.29 11.13 -4.09
CA ARG A 203 16.76 9.78 -4.45
C ARG A 203 16.09 9.26 -5.71
N ALA A 204 14.77 9.37 -5.81
CA ALA A 204 14.00 8.88 -6.94
C ALA A 204 14.33 9.61 -8.26
N MET A 205 14.79 10.86 -8.20
CA MET A 205 15.07 11.70 -9.36
C MET A 205 16.56 11.82 -9.70
N GLN A 206 17.44 10.96 -9.15
CA GLN A 206 18.83 10.89 -9.59
C GLN A 206 18.90 10.65 -11.11
N PRO A 207 19.81 11.30 -11.86
CA PRO A 207 19.96 11.08 -13.30
C PRO A 207 20.18 9.61 -13.65
N VAL A 208 21.11 8.95 -12.97
CA VAL A 208 21.20 7.48 -12.95
C VAL A 208 20.51 6.99 -11.69
N LEU A 209 19.47 6.16 -11.83
CA LEU A 209 18.72 5.64 -10.70
C LEU A 209 18.94 4.14 -10.53
N VAL A 210 19.43 3.72 -9.37
CA VAL A 210 19.34 2.34 -8.90
C VAL A 210 18.08 2.17 -8.05
N SER A 211 17.20 1.22 -8.40
CA SER A 211 15.88 1.09 -7.79
C SER A 211 15.47 -0.37 -7.57
N ALA A 212 15.01 -0.69 -6.36
CA ALA A 212 14.49 -2.01 -6.02
C ALA A 212 12.96 -2.07 -6.21
N GLU A 213 12.49 -3.09 -6.90
CA GLU A 213 11.06 -3.43 -6.98
C GLU A 213 10.69 -4.34 -5.80
N LEU A 214 10.19 -3.76 -4.72
CA LEU A 214 9.86 -4.48 -3.49
C LEU A 214 8.35 -4.65 -3.33
N TRP A 215 7.85 -5.87 -3.54
CA TRP A 215 6.45 -6.21 -3.33
C TRP A 215 6.12 -6.43 -1.85
N GLY A 216 6.98 -7.12 -1.11
CA GLY A 216 6.90 -7.29 0.35
C GLY A 216 8.16 -6.78 1.03
N ARG A 217 8.05 -6.39 2.31
CA ARG A 217 9.15 -5.78 3.06
C ARG A 217 9.41 -6.42 4.42
N ASN A 218 8.62 -7.42 4.78
CA ASN A 218 8.76 -8.17 6.02
C ASN A 218 9.33 -9.56 5.70
N LEU A 219 10.44 -9.96 6.31
CA LEU A 219 11.12 -11.23 6.01
C LEU A 219 11.59 -11.91 7.30
N TYR A 220 11.66 -13.23 7.26
CA TYR A 220 12.36 -13.97 8.29
C TYR A 220 13.88 -13.95 8.09
N ALA A 221 14.61 -14.09 9.18
CA ALA A 221 16.05 -14.25 9.15
C ALA A 221 16.45 -15.45 8.28
N GLY A 222 17.47 -15.27 7.43
CA GLY A 222 17.97 -16.28 6.51
C GLY A 222 17.18 -16.43 5.21
N GLU A 223 16.07 -15.70 5.02
CA GLU A 223 15.29 -15.77 3.79
C GLU A 223 15.94 -14.96 2.66
N LYS A 224 15.65 -15.37 1.41
CA LYS A 224 16.04 -14.64 0.22
C LYS A 224 15.01 -13.54 -0.07
N LEU A 225 15.48 -12.33 -0.33
CA LEU A 225 14.64 -11.23 -0.83
C LEU A 225 14.33 -11.46 -2.31
N HIS A 226 13.06 -11.60 -2.64
CA HIS A 226 12.57 -11.71 -4.02
C HIS A 226 12.36 -10.32 -4.61
N THR A 227 13.36 -9.81 -5.33
CA THR A 227 13.34 -8.46 -5.90
C THR A 227 14.00 -8.41 -7.27
N ARG A 228 13.58 -7.43 -8.07
CA ARG A 228 14.34 -6.91 -9.21
C ARG A 228 15.03 -5.63 -8.80
N ILE A 229 16.30 -5.49 -9.12
CA ILE A 229 17.01 -4.23 -8.99
C ILE A 229 17.18 -3.66 -10.39
N TYR A 230 16.59 -2.50 -10.60
CA TYR A 230 16.64 -1.76 -11.86
C TYR A 230 17.76 -0.72 -11.82
N VAL A 231 18.33 -0.46 -13.00
CA VAL A 231 19.08 0.75 -13.30
C VAL A 231 18.38 1.47 -14.42
N VAL A 232 18.06 2.74 -14.19
CA VAL A 232 17.47 3.67 -15.18
C VAL A 232 18.54 4.68 -15.53
N ASN A 233 18.83 4.85 -16.82
CA ASN A 233 19.86 5.74 -17.31
C ASN A 233 19.25 6.98 -17.99
N ASP A 234 19.09 8.05 -17.23
CA ASP A 234 18.75 9.39 -17.72
C ASP A 234 19.94 10.35 -17.48
N SER A 235 21.20 9.86 -17.72
CA SER A 235 22.41 10.60 -17.46
C SER A 235 22.42 11.97 -18.15
N GLU A 236 22.91 13.00 -17.46
CA GLU A 236 22.90 14.40 -17.94
C GLU A 236 23.79 14.61 -19.18
N ASP A 237 24.82 13.79 -19.34
CA ASP A 237 25.74 13.81 -20.48
C ASP A 237 25.26 12.96 -21.69
N GLY A 238 24.11 12.30 -21.56
CA GLY A 238 23.52 11.52 -22.65
C GLY A 238 24.29 10.25 -23.03
N ARG A 239 25.14 9.71 -22.13
CA ARG A 239 25.98 8.56 -22.44
C ARG A 239 25.35 7.21 -22.04
N ASP A 240 25.78 6.18 -22.70
CA ASP A 240 25.58 4.81 -22.26
C ASP A 240 26.40 4.53 -20.99
N LEU A 241 25.83 3.75 -20.07
CA LEU A 241 26.54 3.24 -18.91
C LEU A 241 27.28 1.95 -19.26
N LEU A 242 28.53 1.85 -18.81
CA LEU A 242 29.33 0.64 -18.93
C LEU A 242 28.84 -0.43 -17.95
N PRO A 243 29.36 -1.70 -18.02
CA PRO A 243 29.11 -2.66 -16.96
C PRO A 243 29.55 -2.14 -15.60
N MET A 244 28.71 -2.38 -14.58
CA MET A 244 28.84 -1.76 -13.25
C MET A 244 28.84 -2.82 -12.15
N ALA A 245 29.32 -2.44 -10.97
CA ALA A 245 29.15 -3.22 -9.75
C ALA A 245 27.96 -2.66 -8.95
N LEU A 246 27.01 -3.53 -8.62
CA LEU A 246 25.94 -3.26 -7.66
C LEU A 246 26.36 -3.80 -6.30
N ASN A 247 26.71 -2.92 -5.38
CA ASN A 247 26.97 -3.27 -3.99
C ASN A 247 25.67 -3.14 -3.19
N TRP A 248 25.31 -4.19 -2.46
CA TRP A 248 24.17 -4.16 -1.56
C TRP A 248 24.58 -4.46 -0.13
N SER A 249 23.87 -3.88 0.83
CA SER A 249 24.05 -4.19 2.25
C SER A 249 22.75 -4.09 3.02
N ILE A 250 22.59 -4.97 4.03
CA ILE A 250 21.54 -4.89 5.03
C ILE A 250 22.18 -4.26 6.27
N VAL A 251 21.63 -3.12 6.70
CA VAL A 251 22.17 -2.36 7.83
C VAL A 251 21.11 -2.17 8.90
N ASP A 252 21.52 -2.19 10.17
CA ASP A 252 20.62 -1.85 11.29
C ASP A 252 20.45 -0.32 11.44
N GLU A 253 19.58 0.09 12.37
CA GLU A 253 19.31 1.52 12.65
C GLU A 253 20.54 2.32 13.09
N LYS A 254 21.58 1.63 13.57
CA LYS A 254 22.87 2.25 13.98
C LYS A 254 23.88 2.29 12.83
N GLY A 255 23.51 1.78 11.64
CA GLY A 255 24.38 1.70 10.47
C GLY A 255 25.35 0.51 10.46
N LYS A 256 25.24 -0.44 11.40
CA LYS A 256 26.03 -1.67 11.39
C LYS A 256 25.58 -2.59 10.26
N ILE A 257 26.53 -3.04 9.44
CA ILE A 257 26.28 -4.00 8.36
C ILE A 257 26.02 -5.38 8.98
N LEU A 258 24.89 -5.98 8.64
CA LEU A 258 24.48 -7.31 9.04
C LEU A 258 24.72 -8.35 7.94
N ALA A 259 24.59 -7.96 6.68
CA ALA A 259 24.90 -8.75 5.49
C ALA A 259 25.26 -7.80 4.34
N SER A 260 26.07 -8.28 3.39
CA SER A 260 26.42 -7.50 2.19
C SER A 260 26.86 -8.42 1.06
N GLY A 261 26.82 -7.91 -0.15
CA GLY A 261 27.31 -8.59 -1.35
C GLY A 261 27.51 -7.63 -2.51
N THR A 262 28.04 -8.15 -3.59
CA THR A 262 28.27 -7.44 -4.85
C THR A 262 27.78 -8.29 -6.01
N GLU A 263 27.02 -7.68 -6.91
CA GLU A 263 26.54 -8.28 -8.14
C GLU A 263 27.08 -7.51 -9.35
N GLN A 264 27.28 -8.21 -10.46
CA GLN A 264 27.60 -7.55 -11.73
C GLN A 264 26.32 -7.06 -12.39
N PHE A 265 26.29 -5.78 -12.80
CA PHE A 265 25.20 -5.19 -13.52
C PHE A 265 25.62 -4.91 -14.98
N PRO A 266 24.80 -5.27 -15.98
CA PRO A 266 25.15 -5.08 -17.39
C PRO A 266 25.16 -3.59 -17.77
N ALA A 267 25.78 -3.27 -18.91
CA ALA A 267 25.70 -1.94 -19.52
C ALA A 267 24.24 -1.54 -19.76
N VAL A 268 23.93 -0.23 -19.61
CA VAL A 268 22.58 0.34 -19.83
C VAL A 268 22.70 1.52 -20.79
N GLU A 269 22.01 1.42 -21.90
CA GLU A 269 21.97 2.47 -22.93
C GLU A 269 21.32 3.75 -22.38
N TYR A 270 21.68 4.88 -22.97
CA TYR A 270 21.02 6.16 -22.65
C TYR A 270 19.51 6.08 -22.90
N TYR A 271 18.70 6.65 -22.02
CA TYR A 271 17.25 6.49 -21.94
C TYR A 271 16.78 5.04 -21.73
N GLY A 272 17.70 4.13 -21.50
CA GLY A 272 17.44 2.72 -21.27
C GLY A 272 17.22 2.39 -19.80
N ARG A 273 16.73 1.17 -19.59
CA ARG A 273 16.64 0.54 -18.27
C ARG A 273 16.83 -0.95 -18.40
N LYS A 274 17.48 -1.50 -17.41
CA LYS A 274 17.67 -2.95 -17.26
C LYS A 274 17.47 -3.35 -15.81
N TYR A 275 17.25 -4.61 -15.55
CA TYR A 275 17.21 -5.15 -14.20
C TYR A 275 17.98 -6.45 -14.09
N ILE A 276 18.36 -6.77 -12.86
CA ILE A 276 18.85 -8.08 -12.44
C ILE A 276 18.00 -8.60 -11.27
N GLU A 277 18.06 -9.89 -11.02
CA GLU A 277 17.42 -10.55 -9.86
C GLU A 277 18.52 -11.07 -8.91
N PRO A 278 19.08 -10.20 -8.05
CA PRO A 278 20.22 -10.54 -7.23
C PRO A 278 19.90 -11.58 -6.15
N ALA A 279 20.91 -12.31 -5.70
CA ALA A 279 20.76 -13.29 -4.62
C ALA A 279 20.96 -12.61 -3.24
N ILE A 280 20.09 -11.66 -2.88
CA ILE A 280 20.14 -10.99 -1.58
C ILE A 280 19.54 -11.90 -0.51
N VAL A 281 20.37 -12.41 0.40
CA VAL A 281 19.96 -13.26 1.52
C VAL A 281 20.01 -12.47 2.81
N MET A 282 18.92 -12.50 3.58
CA MET A 282 18.84 -11.83 4.87
C MET A 282 19.79 -12.49 5.89
N PRO A 283 20.29 -11.73 6.87
CA PRO A 283 21.12 -12.29 7.94
C PRO A 283 20.39 -13.46 8.61
N SER A 284 21.08 -14.60 8.79
CA SER A 284 20.51 -15.79 9.44
C SER A 284 20.41 -15.66 10.96
N VAL A 285 21.20 -14.75 11.56
CA VAL A 285 21.21 -14.46 12.99
C VAL A 285 20.93 -12.98 13.20
N LEU A 286 19.87 -12.68 13.94
CA LEU A 286 19.51 -11.32 14.33
C LEU A 286 19.80 -11.09 15.82
N PRO A 287 20.28 -9.90 16.21
CA PRO A 287 20.54 -9.54 17.60
C PRO A 287 19.26 -9.47 18.46
N SER A 288 18.10 -9.29 17.85
CA SER A 288 16.78 -9.23 18.50
C SER A 288 15.77 -10.11 17.77
N ASP A 289 14.62 -10.36 18.38
CA ASP A 289 13.56 -11.20 17.77
C ASP A 289 12.93 -10.52 16.55
N LYS A 290 12.76 -9.19 16.60
CA LYS A 290 12.33 -8.33 15.48
C LYS A 290 13.26 -7.12 15.42
N MET A 291 13.53 -6.61 14.22
CA MET A 291 14.26 -5.36 14.02
C MET A 291 13.90 -4.70 12.70
N ASN A 292 13.98 -3.38 12.68
CA ASN A 292 13.97 -2.59 11.45
C ASN A 292 15.40 -2.55 10.89
N VAL A 293 15.49 -2.69 9.58
CA VAL A 293 16.77 -2.62 8.86
C VAL A 293 16.58 -1.85 7.56
N LYS A 294 17.69 -1.44 6.94
CA LYS A 294 17.67 -0.87 5.60
C LYS A 294 18.43 -1.77 4.63
N LEU A 295 17.83 -2.03 3.48
CA LEU A 295 18.55 -2.46 2.29
C LEU A 295 19.17 -1.21 1.66
N LYS A 296 20.49 -1.15 1.59
CA LYS A 296 21.23 -0.10 0.86
C LYS A 296 21.77 -0.65 -0.44
N LEU A 297 21.62 0.13 -1.50
CA LEU A 297 22.13 -0.15 -2.84
C LEU A 297 23.10 0.95 -3.25
N VAL A 298 24.25 0.57 -3.78
CA VAL A 298 25.25 1.49 -4.32
C VAL A 298 25.72 0.97 -5.66
N LEU A 299 25.51 1.74 -6.72
CA LEU A 299 25.93 1.43 -8.07
C LEU A 299 27.27 2.11 -8.37
N VAL A 300 28.25 1.33 -8.80
CA VAL A 300 29.63 1.81 -9.03
C VAL A 300 30.07 1.46 -10.45
N GLU A 301 30.55 2.47 -11.20
CA GLU A 301 31.18 2.33 -12.51
C GLU A 301 32.59 2.86 -12.44
N ASN A 302 33.60 2.09 -12.85
CA ASN A 302 35.00 2.50 -12.87
C ASN A 302 35.51 3.08 -11.52
N GLY A 303 35.00 2.55 -10.40
CA GLY A 303 35.34 3.00 -9.06
C GLY A 303 34.61 4.25 -8.57
N GLN A 304 33.75 4.84 -9.38
CA GLN A 304 32.94 6.01 -9.01
C GLN A 304 31.48 5.60 -8.71
N THR A 305 30.92 6.14 -7.64
CA THR A 305 29.50 5.96 -7.31
C THR A 305 28.65 6.76 -8.27
N LEU A 306 27.81 6.06 -9.04
CA LEU A 306 26.83 6.68 -9.96
C LEU A 306 25.49 6.95 -9.29
N SER A 307 25.04 6.04 -8.44
CA SER A 307 23.71 6.10 -7.82
C SER A 307 23.71 5.35 -6.50
N GLN A 308 22.84 5.78 -5.59
CA GLN A 308 22.60 5.08 -4.33
C GLN A 308 21.15 5.19 -3.91
N ASN A 309 20.64 4.15 -3.26
CA ASN A 309 19.26 4.12 -2.75
C ASN A 309 19.16 3.30 -1.47
N GLU A 310 18.07 3.48 -0.73
CA GLU A 310 17.83 2.71 0.50
C GLU A 310 16.34 2.44 0.70
N TYR A 311 16.03 1.29 1.30
CA TYR A 311 14.67 0.81 1.54
C TYR A 311 14.53 0.21 2.93
N ASP A 312 13.46 0.58 3.63
CA ASP A 312 13.16 0.03 4.94
C ASP A 312 12.58 -1.39 4.80
N LEU A 313 13.08 -2.30 5.65
CA LEU A 313 12.63 -3.67 5.78
C LEU A 313 12.43 -4.02 7.25
N ILE A 314 11.56 -5.00 7.52
CA ILE A 314 11.40 -5.62 8.83
C ILE A 314 11.97 -7.03 8.76
N LEU A 315 12.87 -7.36 9.69
CA LEU A 315 13.37 -8.71 9.85
C LEU A 315 12.95 -9.30 11.20
N ALA A 316 12.60 -10.58 11.21
CA ALA A 316 12.33 -11.29 12.46
C ALA A 316 12.90 -12.71 12.47
N ASN A 317 13.31 -13.17 13.66
CA ASN A 317 13.63 -14.57 13.89
C ASN A 317 12.33 -15.41 13.88
N LYS A 318 12.38 -16.64 13.38
CA LYS A 318 11.22 -17.56 13.43
C LYS A 318 10.71 -17.81 14.85
N ARG A 319 11.60 -17.81 15.84
CA ARG A 319 11.23 -17.94 17.27
C ARG A 319 10.33 -16.83 17.80
N TRP A 320 10.31 -15.65 17.16
CA TRP A 320 9.40 -14.55 17.51
C TRP A 320 7.93 -14.93 17.36
N ASN A 321 7.65 -15.86 16.44
CA ASN A 321 6.31 -16.35 16.07
C ASN A 321 5.98 -17.73 16.64
N ILE A 322 6.73 -18.21 17.63
CA ILE A 322 6.36 -19.46 18.33
C ILE A 322 5.23 -19.17 19.32
N ALA A 323 4.14 -19.91 19.20
CA ALA A 323 2.99 -19.77 20.09
C ALA A 323 3.34 -20.18 21.54
N LYS A 324 2.94 -19.35 22.48
CA LYS A 324 3.12 -19.61 23.93
C LYS A 324 1.87 -20.28 24.51
N VAL A 325 1.56 -21.47 23.99
CA VAL A 325 0.40 -22.25 24.44
C VAL A 325 0.88 -23.37 25.35
N SER A 326 0.34 -23.42 26.57
CA SER A 326 0.67 -24.47 27.54
C SER A 326 0.23 -25.85 27.02
N GLU A 327 1.00 -26.90 27.31
CA GLU A 327 0.73 -28.26 26.82
C GLU A 327 -0.62 -28.86 27.26
N ASN A 328 -1.18 -28.37 28.35
CA ASN A 328 -2.48 -28.80 28.85
C ASN A 328 -3.66 -28.17 28.12
N LYS A 329 -3.41 -27.16 27.27
CA LYS A 329 -4.43 -26.46 26.49
C LYS A 329 -4.76 -27.24 25.20
N LYS A 330 -6.03 -27.26 24.84
CA LYS A 330 -6.54 -28.00 23.70
C LYS A 330 -7.07 -27.05 22.63
N ILE A 331 -6.39 -27.05 21.50
CA ILE A 331 -6.83 -26.32 20.30
C ILE A 331 -7.41 -27.34 19.31
N VAL A 332 -8.57 -27.01 18.72
CA VAL A 332 -9.21 -27.83 17.69
C VAL A 332 -9.40 -27.01 16.44
N LEU A 333 -9.04 -27.55 15.29
CA LEU A 333 -9.06 -26.88 13.99
C LEU A 333 -10.02 -27.55 13.02
N LEU A 334 -10.95 -26.79 12.47
CA LEU A 334 -11.71 -27.12 11.26
C LEU A 334 -11.10 -26.32 10.09
N ASP A 335 -10.38 -27.00 9.21
CA ASP A 335 -9.55 -26.41 8.17
C ASP A 335 -10.14 -26.65 6.77
N LYS A 336 -10.37 -25.57 6.02
CA LYS A 336 -10.84 -25.57 4.63
C LYS A 336 -9.96 -24.76 3.66
N ASP A 337 -8.86 -24.17 4.15
CA ASP A 337 -7.96 -23.33 3.37
C ASP A 337 -6.47 -23.55 3.65
N ASN A 338 -6.13 -24.72 4.18
CA ASN A 338 -4.75 -25.12 4.49
C ASN A 338 -4.07 -24.34 5.64
N THR A 339 -4.85 -23.78 6.55
CA THR A 339 -4.34 -23.10 7.78
C THR A 339 -3.52 -24.08 8.65
N SER A 340 -3.77 -25.39 8.54
CA SER A 340 -2.96 -26.40 9.25
C SER A 340 -1.46 -26.31 8.95
N ALA A 341 -1.06 -26.05 7.71
CA ALA A 341 0.35 -25.88 7.35
C ALA A 341 0.99 -24.66 8.05
N VAL A 342 0.22 -23.58 8.16
CA VAL A 342 0.66 -22.36 8.87
C VAL A 342 0.80 -22.62 10.37
N LEU A 343 -0.16 -23.32 10.99
CA LEU A 343 -0.09 -23.68 12.42
C LEU A 343 1.09 -24.60 12.71
N ASP A 344 1.39 -25.56 11.80
CA ASP A 344 2.56 -26.43 11.90
C ASP A 344 3.86 -25.60 11.82
N PHE A 345 3.95 -24.63 10.90
CA PHE A 345 5.09 -23.71 10.81
C PHE A 345 5.28 -22.90 12.10
N LEU A 346 4.19 -22.44 12.71
CA LEU A 346 4.18 -21.68 13.97
C LEU A 346 4.30 -22.57 15.22
N GLN A 347 4.48 -23.88 15.05
CA GLN A 347 4.59 -24.89 16.10
C GLN A 347 3.39 -24.93 17.07
N VAL A 348 2.19 -24.63 16.57
CA VAL A 348 0.93 -24.72 17.31
C VAL A 348 0.44 -26.16 17.30
N LYS A 349 0.29 -26.78 18.48
CA LYS A 349 -0.31 -28.10 18.60
C LYS A 349 -1.84 -28.01 18.52
N TYR A 350 -2.45 -28.80 17.64
CA TYR A 350 -3.91 -28.81 17.47
C TYR A 350 -4.42 -30.22 17.12
N GLN A 351 -5.72 -30.44 17.31
CA GLN A 351 -6.45 -31.61 16.83
C GLN A 351 -7.32 -31.19 15.65
N LYS A 352 -7.33 -31.96 14.55
CA LYS A 352 -8.22 -31.71 13.40
C LYS A 352 -9.65 -32.18 13.71
N ALA A 353 -10.63 -31.39 13.26
CA ALA A 353 -12.04 -31.76 13.20
C ALA A 353 -12.49 -31.76 11.73
N SER A 354 -13.38 -32.67 11.36
CA SER A 354 -13.91 -32.81 10.00
C SER A 354 -15.19 -31.97 9.77
N SER A 355 -15.88 -31.60 10.84
CA SER A 355 -17.16 -30.89 10.83
C SER A 355 -17.30 -29.96 12.03
N VAL A 356 -18.23 -28.99 11.93
CA VAL A 356 -18.62 -28.10 13.04
C VAL A 356 -19.11 -28.91 14.25
N LYS A 357 -19.86 -29.98 14.02
CA LYS A 357 -20.36 -30.85 15.10
C LYS A 357 -19.21 -31.50 15.86
N GLU A 358 -18.24 -32.07 15.15
CA GLU A 358 -17.04 -32.65 15.77
C GLU A 358 -16.23 -31.60 16.50
N LEU A 359 -16.02 -30.41 15.90
CA LEU A 359 -15.28 -29.29 16.49
C LEU A 359 -15.77 -28.94 17.90
N VAL A 360 -17.08 -28.82 18.12
CA VAL A 360 -17.67 -28.35 19.39
C VAL A 360 -18.05 -29.48 20.36
N GLN A 361 -18.12 -30.73 19.91
CA GLN A 361 -18.56 -31.90 20.70
C GLN A 361 -17.43 -32.81 21.19
N ILE A 362 -16.18 -32.44 20.96
CA ILE A 362 -15.03 -33.20 21.42
C ILE A 362 -15.10 -33.48 22.92
N LYS A 363 -14.86 -34.74 23.35
CA LYS A 363 -15.05 -35.28 24.73
C LYS A 363 -14.46 -34.41 25.84
N ARG A 364 -13.36 -33.73 25.62
CA ARG A 364 -12.83 -32.70 26.51
C ARG A 364 -13.04 -31.35 25.85
N LYS A 365 -13.72 -30.44 26.51
CA LYS A 365 -13.98 -29.08 26.00
C LYS A 365 -12.66 -28.47 25.47
N ALA A 366 -12.67 -28.01 24.23
CA ALA A 366 -11.54 -27.29 23.65
C ALA A 366 -11.37 -25.94 24.37
N ASP A 367 -10.13 -25.53 24.61
CA ASP A 367 -9.82 -24.18 25.08
C ASP A 367 -9.98 -23.16 23.95
N LEU A 368 -9.74 -23.57 22.70
CA LEU A 368 -9.95 -22.77 21.51
C LEU A 368 -10.41 -23.64 20.32
N CYS A 369 -11.45 -23.21 19.63
CA CYS A 369 -11.86 -23.76 18.33
C CYS A 369 -11.51 -22.78 17.22
N ILE A 370 -10.71 -23.22 16.24
CA ILE A 370 -10.34 -22.47 15.05
C ILE A 370 -11.14 -22.99 13.86
N ILE A 371 -11.80 -22.09 13.14
CA ILE A 371 -12.49 -22.38 11.87
C ILE A 371 -11.83 -21.54 10.80
N SER A 372 -11.28 -22.16 9.78
CA SER A 372 -10.60 -21.46 8.70
C SER A 372 -11.14 -21.83 7.33
N GLY A 373 -11.40 -20.80 6.50
CA GLY A 373 -11.83 -20.95 5.11
C GLY A 373 -13.23 -21.55 4.92
N LEU A 374 -14.03 -21.72 5.98
CA LEU A 374 -15.39 -22.26 5.88
C LEU A 374 -16.33 -21.20 5.30
N LYS A 375 -17.04 -21.52 4.22
CA LYS A 375 -17.93 -20.60 3.51
C LYS A 375 -19.41 -20.81 3.82
N GLU A 376 -19.80 -22.01 4.21
CA GLU A 376 -21.19 -22.37 4.45
C GLU A 376 -21.34 -23.18 5.74
N CYS A 377 -22.44 -23.01 6.45
CA CYS A 377 -22.87 -23.87 7.55
C CYS A 377 -24.42 -23.95 7.57
N THR A 378 -24.94 -25.04 8.10
CA THR A 378 -26.37 -25.24 8.32
C THR A 378 -26.86 -24.40 9.49
N ASP A 379 -28.18 -24.26 9.68
CA ASP A 379 -28.74 -23.55 10.83
C ASP A 379 -28.53 -24.32 12.14
N ASP A 380 -28.45 -25.65 12.07
CA ASP A 380 -28.06 -26.47 13.23
C ASP A 380 -26.60 -26.21 13.63
N GLU A 381 -25.68 -26.14 12.67
CA GLU A 381 -24.28 -25.81 12.92
C GLU A 381 -24.11 -24.39 13.46
N LYS A 382 -24.84 -23.41 12.93
CA LYS A 382 -24.92 -22.06 13.51
C LYS A 382 -25.33 -22.12 14.99
N THR A 383 -26.40 -22.86 15.28
CA THR A 383 -26.93 -23.02 16.64
C THR A 383 -25.90 -23.69 17.56
N LEU A 384 -25.17 -24.69 17.07
CA LEU A 384 -24.09 -25.35 17.80
C LEU A 384 -22.95 -24.38 18.14
N LEU A 385 -22.48 -23.57 17.18
CA LEU A 385 -21.42 -22.59 17.39
C LEU A 385 -21.82 -21.51 18.41
N ARG A 386 -23.04 -20.97 18.28
CA ARG A 386 -23.59 -19.98 19.24
C ARG A 386 -23.69 -20.58 20.66
N THR A 387 -24.28 -21.78 20.77
CA THR A 387 -24.42 -22.46 22.07
C THR A 387 -23.07 -22.77 22.71
N TYR A 388 -22.09 -23.18 21.91
CA TYR A 388 -20.72 -23.40 22.40
C TYR A 388 -20.11 -22.12 22.97
N GLN A 389 -20.21 -21.00 22.21
CA GLN A 389 -19.70 -19.70 22.66
C GLN A 389 -20.45 -19.23 23.93
N GLN A 390 -21.78 -19.25 23.94
CA GLN A 390 -22.59 -18.80 25.09
C GLN A 390 -22.24 -19.52 26.40
N LYS A 391 -21.82 -20.78 26.32
CA LYS A 391 -21.33 -21.59 27.43
C LYS A 391 -19.86 -21.31 27.81
N GLY A 392 -19.24 -20.25 27.25
CA GLY A 392 -17.87 -19.84 27.51
C GLY A 392 -16.84 -20.50 26.58
N GLY A 393 -17.26 -20.99 25.43
CA GLY A 393 -16.35 -21.45 24.37
C GLY A 393 -15.69 -20.28 23.66
N LYS A 394 -14.46 -20.47 23.15
CA LYS A 394 -13.68 -19.49 22.41
C LYS A 394 -13.54 -19.92 20.96
N LEU A 395 -13.89 -19.02 20.04
CA LEU A 395 -13.85 -19.24 18.60
C LEU A 395 -12.86 -18.28 17.95
N LEU A 396 -12.08 -18.79 17.00
CA LEU A 396 -11.27 -17.99 16.08
C LEU A 396 -11.72 -18.32 14.65
N LEU A 397 -12.36 -17.35 13.99
CA LEU A 397 -12.83 -17.46 12.60
C LEU A 397 -11.80 -16.77 11.69
N LEU A 398 -11.04 -17.56 10.92
CA LEU A 398 -10.04 -17.07 9.98
C LEU A 398 -10.62 -17.18 8.55
N ASN A 399 -10.55 -16.10 7.79
CA ASN A 399 -11.00 -16.04 6.39
C ASN A 399 -12.38 -16.68 6.14
N SER A 400 -13.29 -16.58 7.12
CA SER A 400 -14.62 -17.20 7.16
C SER A 400 -15.72 -16.14 7.32
N LYS A 401 -15.67 -15.09 6.49
CA LYS A 401 -16.59 -13.94 6.56
C LYS A 401 -18.05 -14.32 6.35
N GLU A 402 -18.32 -15.32 5.50
CA GLU A 402 -19.67 -15.84 5.22
C GLU A 402 -20.24 -16.49 6.49
N ILE A 403 -19.43 -17.31 7.18
CA ILE A 403 -19.81 -17.95 8.43
C ILE A 403 -20.00 -16.91 9.52
N ALA A 404 -19.07 -15.95 9.63
CA ALA A 404 -19.16 -14.88 10.61
C ALA A 404 -20.51 -14.11 10.48
N LYS A 405 -20.89 -13.74 9.26
CA LYS A 405 -22.19 -13.10 9.01
C LYS A 405 -23.37 -14.03 9.33
N LYS A 406 -23.31 -15.31 8.94
CA LYS A 406 -24.39 -16.25 9.19
C LYS A 406 -24.58 -16.52 10.69
N VAL A 407 -23.49 -16.67 11.43
CA VAL A 407 -23.51 -16.94 12.87
C VAL A 407 -23.90 -15.71 13.67
N TYR A 408 -23.42 -14.51 13.28
CA TYR A 408 -23.61 -13.24 13.98
C TYR A 408 -24.31 -12.16 13.13
N PRO A 409 -25.50 -12.41 12.56
CA PRO A 409 -26.14 -11.46 11.64
C PRO A 409 -26.53 -10.14 12.30
N GLU A 410 -26.72 -10.11 13.63
CA GLU A 410 -26.98 -8.91 14.42
C GLU A 410 -25.74 -8.02 14.56
N HIS A 411 -24.54 -8.58 14.42
CA HIS A 411 -23.27 -7.87 14.56
C HIS A 411 -22.58 -7.63 13.22
N ILE A 412 -22.65 -8.57 12.28
CA ILE A 412 -22.01 -8.48 10.96
C ILE A 412 -23.09 -8.46 9.87
N THR A 413 -23.30 -7.30 9.25
CA THR A 413 -24.34 -7.09 8.23
C THR A 413 -23.87 -7.43 6.81
N GLY A 414 -22.58 -7.42 6.56
CA GLY A 414 -21.99 -7.70 5.25
C GLY A 414 -20.47 -7.55 5.23
N TRP A 415 -19.93 -7.50 4.02
CA TRP A 415 -18.51 -7.25 3.80
C TRP A 415 -18.27 -6.54 2.47
N ILE A 416 -17.08 -5.98 2.32
CA ILE A 416 -16.56 -5.41 1.07
C ILE A 416 -15.25 -6.12 0.75
N ILE A 417 -15.03 -6.46 -0.51
CA ILE A 417 -13.70 -6.85 -0.99
C ILE A 417 -12.99 -5.55 -1.36
N PRO A 418 -11.92 -5.18 -0.65
CA PRO A 418 -11.17 -3.96 -0.97
C PRO A 418 -10.47 -4.11 -2.33
N THR A 419 -10.29 -3.02 -3.04
CA THR A 419 -9.61 -3.03 -4.34
C THR A 419 -8.15 -3.46 -4.18
N GLU A 420 -7.50 -3.00 -3.14
CA GLU A 420 -6.09 -3.28 -2.85
C GLU A 420 -5.91 -4.16 -1.61
N GLY A 421 -6.43 -3.82 -0.47
CA GLY A 421 -6.31 -4.62 0.77
C GLY A 421 -4.89 -4.73 1.34
N ASP A 422 -3.97 -3.89 0.91
CA ASP A 422 -2.54 -3.95 1.25
C ASP A 422 -2.17 -3.19 2.53
N ILE A 423 -3.07 -2.35 3.06
CA ILE A 423 -2.90 -1.59 4.30
C ILE A 423 -4.08 -1.83 5.22
N VAL A 424 -3.79 -2.16 6.47
CA VAL A 424 -4.74 -2.28 7.57
C VAL A 424 -4.27 -1.39 8.72
N VAL A 425 -5.18 -0.76 9.44
CA VAL A 425 -4.89 0.10 10.57
C VAL A 425 -5.43 -0.49 11.88
N MET A 426 -4.73 -0.26 12.96
CA MET A 426 -5.19 -0.66 14.30
C MET A 426 -6.28 0.30 14.78
N GLU A 427 -7.37 -0.24 15.30
CA GLU A 427 -8.42 0.52 15.98
C GLU A 427 -8.13 0.66 17.48
N ARG A 428 -7.34 -0.28 18.00
CA ARG A 428 -6.90 -0.35 19.40
C ARG A 428 -5.49 -0.93 19.44
N ASP A 429 -4.49 -0.07 19.43
CA ASP A 429 -3.07 -0.43 19.47
C ASP A 429 -2.64 -1.04 20.82
N ASP A 430 -3.39 -0.76 21.89
CA ASP A 430 -3.22 -1.32 23.24
C ASP A 430 -3.72 -2.77 23.38
N ALA A 431 -4.40 -3.32 22.37
CA ALA A 431 -4.95 -4.67 22.46
C ALA A 431 -3.85 -5.75 22.44
N PRO A 432 -3.93 -6.80 23.31
CA PRO A 432 -2.91 -7.84 23.39
C PRO A 432 -2.62 -8.58 22.07
N VAL A 433 -3.58 -8.58 21.15
CA VAL A 433 -3.41 -9.17 19.81
C VAL A 433 -2.31 -8.46 18.98
N PHE A 434 -1.96 -7.24 19.34
CA PHE A 434 -0.91 -6.46 18.67
C PHE A 434 0.41 -6.42 19.45
N ASP A 435 0.57 -7.23 20.50
CA ASP A 435 1.81 -7.25 21.27
C ASP A 435 3.05 -7.50 20.38
N GLY A 436 4.01 -6.56 20.43
CA GLY A 436 5.23 -6.56 19.62
C GLY A 436 5.05 -6.13 18.15
N ILE A 437 3.84 -5.77 17.70
CA ILE A 437 3.52 -5.27 16.36
C ILE A 437 3.36 -3.75 16.44
N GLY A 438 4.07 -3.02 15.59
CA GLY A 438 3.95 -1.56 15.53
C GLY A 438 2.68 -1.12 14.81
N VAL A 439 2.18 0.07 15.11
CA VAL A 439 0.93 0.63 14.54
C VAL A 439 0.92 0.69 13.01
N LEU A 440 2.10 0.77 12.38
CA LEU A 440 2.27 0.81 10.94
C LEU A 440 2.71 -0.53 10.32
N ASP A 441 2.75 -1.62 11.09
CA ASP A 441 3.26 -2.90 10.60
C ASP A 441 2.18 -3.74 9.87
N LEU A 442 0.88 -3.46 10.06
CA LEU A 442 -0.21 -4.22 9.42
C LEU A 442 -0.40 -3.84 7.95
N ARG A 443 0.67 -3.95 7.18
CA ARG A 443 0.69 -3.58 5.77
C ARG A 443 1.67 -4.41 4.97
N TYR A 444 1.39 -4.58 3.67
CA TYR A 444 2.31 -5.15 2.69
C TYR A 444 2.83 -6.54 3.07
N PHE A 445 1.93 -7.44 3.50
CA PHE A 445 2.31 -8.77 3.93
C PHE A 445 2.98 -9.56 2.81
N ASN A 446 4.23 -9.92 3.04
CA ASN A 446 5.07 -10.62 2.08
C ASN A 446 4.51 -12.01 1.74
N ASN A 447 4.54 -12.36 0.46
CA ASN A 447 4.15 -13.69 -0.03
C ASN A 447 5.18 -14.28 -0.99
N ASN A 448 6.36 -13.66 -1.11
CA ASN A 448 7.43 -14.04 -2.03
C ASN A 448 7.00 -14.06 -3.51
N LYS A 449 5.93 -13.34 -3.87
CA LYS A 449 5.40 -13.22 -5.23
C LYS A 449 5.39 -11.76 -5.69
N ARG A 450 5.26 -11.57 -7.00
CA ARG A 450 5.10 -10.25 -7.63
C ARG A 450 3.63 -9.93 -7.84
N GLU A 451 2.90 -9.82 -6.77
CA GLU A 451 1.48 -9.46 -6.72
C GLU A 451 1.23 -8.52 -5.53
N ILE A 452 0.11 -7.82 -5.54
CA ILE A 452 -0.22 -6.89 -4.45
C ILE A 452 -0.12 -7.62 -3.10
N PRO A 453 0.73 -7.13 -2.18
CA PRO A 453 1.01 -7.79 -0.91
C PRO A 453 -0.13 -7.54 0.08
N LEU A 454 -1.27 -8.20 -0.12
CA LEU A 454 -2.47 -8.04 0.68
C LEU A 454 -2.20 -8.27 2.17
N ALA A 455 -2.72 -7.41 3.01
CA ALA A 455 -2.82 -7.58 4.46
C ALA A 455 -4.20 -8.10 4.88
N CYS A 456 -5.25 -7.88 4.06
CA CYS A 456 -6.59 -8.41 4.29
C CYS A 456 -7.29 -8.83 3.01
N HIS A 457 -8.20 -9.82 3.12
CA HIS A 457 -9.05 -10.30 2.01
C HIS A 457 -10.38 -9.57 1.91
N ALA A 458 -10.89 -9.07 3.01
CA ALA A 458 -12.17 -8.38 3.08
C ALA A 458 -12.23 -7.43 4.26
N THR A 459 -13.15 -6.48 4.20
CA THR A 459 -13.55 -5.65 5.34
C THR A 459 -15.01 -5.97 5.70
N LEU A 460 -15.26 -6.20 6.99
CA LEU A 460 -16.57 -6.54 7.52
C LEU A 460 -17.34 -5.27 7.87
N LYS A 461 -18.62 -5.22 7.51
CA LYS A 461 -19.56 -4.21 7.99
C LYS A 461 -20.14 -4.68 9.31
N ALA A 462 -19.70 -4.08 10.39
CA ALA A 462 -20.13 -4.44 11.74
C ALA A 462 -21.02 -3.36 12.35
N ASN A 463 -22.04 -3.79 13.09
CA ASN A 463 -22.84 -2.93 13.94
C ASN A 463 -22.08 -2.65 15.23
N ARG A 464 -21.81 -1.39 15.52
CA ARG A 464 -21.21 -0.96 16.77
C ARG A 464 -22.17 -1.15 17.94
N ASN A 465 -21.77 -1.96 18.92
CA ASN A 465 -22.48 -2.16 20.18
C ASN A 465 -21.53 -2.69 21.26
N GLU A 466 -21.99 -2.78 22.49
CA GLU A 466 -21.18 -3.20 23.63
C GLU A 466 -20.60 -4.62 23.55
N ASN A 467 -21.15 -5.47 22.69
CA ASN A 467 -20.70 -6.85 22.48
C ASN A 467 -19.63 -6.97 21.40
N VAL A 468 -19.37 -5.90 20.63
CA VAL A 468 -18.39 -5.88 19.54
C VAL A 468 -17.19 -5.00 19.93
N THR A 469 -16.01 -5.60 19.97
CA THR A 469 -14.75 -4.87 20.12
C THR A 469 -14.07 -4.78 18.76
N GLU A 470 -13.91 -3.58 18.25
CA GLU A 470 -13.19 -3.28 17.01
C GLU A 470 -11.68 -3.30 17.30
N LEU A 471 -10.90 -4.08 16.57
CA LEU A 471 -9.46 -4.24 16.77
C LEU A 471 -8.63 -3.70 15.63
N ALA A 472 -8.98 -4.02 14.37
CA ALA A 472 -8.33 -3.49 13.19
C ALA A 472 -9.33 -3.28 12.06
N GLY A 473 -9.03 -2.33 11.19
CA GLY A 473 -9.91 -1.98 10.09
C GLY A 473 -9.18 -1.46 8.87
N GLN A 474 -9.95 -1.25 7.82
CA GLN A 474 -9.51 -0.56 6.62
C GLN A 474 -10.62 0.40 6.19
N MET A 475 -10.21 1.57 5.72
CA MET A 475 -11.14 2.48 5.07
C MET A 475 -10.90 2.43 3.57
N LYS A 476 -11.93 2.03 2.82
CA LYS A 476 -11.91 2.22 1.37
C LYS A 476 -12.30 3.65 1.06
N ILE A 477 -11.35 4.44 0.60
CA ILE A 477 -11.64 5.77 0.12
C ILE A 477 -11.85 5.68 -1.39
N HIS A 478 -13.04 6.02 -1.85
CA HIS A 478 -13.23 6.43 -3.22
C HIS A 478 -12.81 7.89 -3.32
N ALA A 479 -11.95 8.18 -4.30
CA ALA A 479 -11.57 9.53 -4.64
C ALA A 479 -12.81 10.43 -4.68
N TYR A 480 -12.84 11.57 -4.17
CA TYR A 480 -13.91 12.53 -4.26
C TYR A 480 -15.14 12.28 -3.38
N ILE A 481 -15.03 12.70 -2.13
CA ILE A 481 -16.18 13.08 -1.33
C ILE A 481 -16.40 14.57 -1.59
N ASP A 482 -16.87 14.90 -2.80
CA ASP A 482 -17.07 16.27 -3.22
C ASP A 482 -18.51 16.71 -2.96
N GLY A 483 -18.67 17.98 -2.58
CA GLY A 483 -19.99 18.58 -2.32
C GLY A 483 -20.65 18.17 -0.98
N GLY A 484 -21.80 18.73 -0.67
CA GLY A 484 -22.59 18.45 0.52
C GLY A 484 -22.11 19.14 1.81
N LYS A 485 -22.87 18.96 2.87
CA LYS A 485 -22.54 19.48 4.19
C LYS A 485 -21.43 18.66 4.85
N PRO A 486 -20.63 19.21 5.78
CA PRO A 486 -19.59 18.47 6.49
C PRO A 486 -20.11 17.18 7.16
N GLU A 487 -21.32 17.20 7.72
CA GLU A 487 -21.95 16.06 8.40
C GLU A 487 -22.20 14.90 7.42
N ASP A 488 -22.70 15.21 6.22
CA ASP A 488 -22.96 14.20 5.17
C ASP A 488 -21.66 13.54 4.69
N ARG A 489 -20.57 14.30 4.65
CA ARG A 489 -19.24 13.80 4.27
C ARG A 489 -18.68 12.88 5.34
N ILE A 490 -18.79 13.24 6.62
CA ILE A 490 -18.36 12.41 7.75
C ILE A 490 -19.13 11.09 7.74
N GLN A 491 -20.47 11.14 7.59
CA GLN A 491 -21.29 9.95 7.51
C GLN A 491 -20.90 9.06 6.32
N LYS A 492 -20.55 9.63 5.18
CA LYS A 492 -20.08 8.87 4.02
C LYS A 492 -18.72 8.21 4.28
N ILE A 493 -17.79 8.92 4.91
CA ILE A 493 -16.48 8.37 5.31
C ILE A 493 -16.68 7.20 6.26
N GLU A 494 -17.48 7.34 7.30
CA GLU A 494 -17.77 6.26 8.25
C GLU A 494 -18.43 5.04 7.57
N SER A 495 -19.27 5.27 6.55
CA SER A 495 -19.89 4.18 5.78
C SER A 495 -18.91 3.34 4.94
N MET A 496 -17.73 3.90 4.63
CA MET A 496 -16.68 3.22 3.87
C MET A 496 -15.74 2.39 4.75
N ARG A 497 -15.77 2.63 6.06
CA ARG A 497 -14.93 1.93 7.02
C ARG A 497 -15.43 0.50 7.19
N GLY A 498 -14.52 -0.43 7.22
CA GLY A 498 -14.80 -1.83 7.49
C GLY A 498 -13.75 -2.44 8.42
N LEU A 499 -14.15 -3.43 9.20
CA LEU A 499 -13.27 -4.12 10.14
C LEU A 499 -12.62 -5.33 9.50
N THR A 500 -11.36 -5.57 9.80
CA THR A 500 -10.60 -6.75 9.36
C THR A 500 -10.33 -7.70 10.51
N LEU A 501 -10.42 -7.18 11.75
CA LEU A 501 -10.28 -7.94 12.98
C LEU A 501 -11.23 -7.36 14.04
N LEU A 502 -12.06 -8.22 14.61
CA LEU A 502 -12.99 -7.85 15.68
C LEU A 502 -13.24 -9.02 16.64
N GLN A 503 -13.71 -8.70 17.84
CA GLN A 503 -14.17 -9.68 18.81
C GLN A 503 -15.66 -9.48 19.09
N ILE A 504 -16.38 -10.59 19.21
CA ILE A 504 -17.81 -10.62 19.55
C ILE A 504 -17.98 -11.42 20.85
N LYS A 505 -18.55 -10.78 21.87
CA LYS A 505 -18.97 -11.43 23.10
C LYS A 505 -20.40 -11.97 22.95
N ASP A 506 -20.64 -13.21 23.33
CA ASP A 506 -21.95 -13.79 23.40
C ASP A 506 -22.02 -14.76 24.60
N GLY A 507 -22.83 -14.42 25.58
CA GLY A 507 -22.86 -15.11 26.88
C GLY A 507 -21.51 -15.02 27.62
N LYS A 508 -20.91 -16.17 27.92
CA LYS A 508 -19.63 -16.27 28.65
C LYS A 508 -18.41 -16.43 27.73
N GLY A 509 -18.61 -16.51 26.42
CA GLY A 509 -17.54 -16.78 25.46
C GLY A 509 -17.28 -15.64 24.50
N THR A 510 -16.20 -15.78 23.77
CA THR A 510 -15.71 -14.79 22.79
C THR A 510 -15.45 -15.45 21.46
N ALA A 511 -15.86 -14.79 20.38
CA ALA A 511 -15.44 -15.12 19.01
C ALA A 511 -14.56 -14.00 18.46
N THR A 512 -13.38 -14.33 17.98
CA THR A 512 -12.53 -13.43 17.21
C THR A 512 -12.73 -13.74 15.74
N VAL A 513 -13.05 -12.72 14.95
CA VAL A 513 -13.25 -12.83 13.50
C VAL A 513 -12.14 -12.05 12.81
N SER A 514 -11.40 -12.72 11.94
CA SER A 514 -10.30 -12.15 11.18
C SER A 514 -10.45 -12.40 9.68
N THR A 515 -10.28 -11.35 8.90
CA THR A 515 -10.13 -11.40 7.43
C THR A 515 -8.72 -11.01 6.99
N LEU A 516 -7.79 -10.92 7.95
CA LEU A 516 -6.37 -10.65 7.71
C LEU A 516 -5.71 -11.85 7.04
N CYS A 517 -4.73 -11.58 6.17
CA CYS A 517 -4.00 -12.59 5.41
C CYS A 517 -3.00 -13.37 6.29
N THR A 518 -3.50 -14.04 7.33
CA THR A 518 -2.68 -14.82 8.27
C THR A 518 -2.14 -16.12 7.69
N GLU A 519 -2.65 -16.57 6.55
CA GLU A 519 -2.09 -17.68 5.77
C GLU A 519 -0.68 -17.40 5.25
N LYS A 520 -0.25 -16.13 5.24
CA LYS A 520 1.12 -15.70 4.89
C LYS A 520 2.12 -15.79 6.04
N ALA A 521 1.73 -16.37 7.16
CA ALA A 521 2.57 -16.43 8.35
C ALA A 521 3.90 -17.18 8.15
N ASP A 522 4.01 -18.02 7.13
CA ASP A 522 5.24 -18.71 6.76
C ASP A 522 6.22 -17.84 5.94
N THR A 523 5.72 -16.75 5.33
CA THR A 523 6.50 -15.82 4.50
C THR A 523 6.56 -14.41 5.07
N ASP A 524 5.64 -14.06 5.95
CA ASP A 524 5.57 -12.73 6.60
C ASP A 524 5.56 -12.85 8.13
N PRO A 525 6.60 -12.35 8.81
CA PRO A 525 6.69 -12.46 10.26
C PRO A 525 5.62 -11.64 11.01
N ILE A 526 5.09 -10.57 10.43
CA ILE A 526 4.02 -9.78 11.06
C ILE A 526 2.70 -10.56 11.00
N ALA A 527 2.37 -11.17 9.86
CA ALA A 527 1.22 -12.06 9.73
C ALA A 527 1.31 -13.25 10.71
N GLY A 528 2.52 -13.82 10.85
CA GLY A 528 2.78 -14.90 11.80
C GLY A 528 2.59 -14.47 13.26
N LYS A 529 3.16 -13.32 13.64
CA LYS A 529 3.03 -12.77 14.99
C LYS A 529 1.57 -12.47 15.36
N LEU A 530 0.84 -11.90 14.40
CA LEU A 530 -0.57 -11.57 14.57
C LEU A 530 -1.41 -12.84 14.86
N LEU A 531 -1.21 -13.91 14.08
CA LEU A 531 -1.92 -15.18 14.30
C LEU A 531 -1.57 -15.80 15.65
N VAL A 532 -0.29 -15.82 16.00
CA VAL A 532 0.17 -16.30 17.31
C VAL A 532 -0.45 -15.50 18.45
N ASN A 533 -0.49 -14.18 18.34
CA ASN A 533 -1.08 -13.32 19.36
C ASN A 533 -2.60 -13.56 19.49
N MET A 534 -3.34 -13.72 18.38
CA MET A 534 -4.77 -14.08 18.44
C MET A 534 -4.99 -15.41 19.19
N ILE A 535 -4.16 -16.42 18.90
CA ILE A 535 -4.24 -17.72 19.58
C ILE A 535 -3.89 -17.57 21.07
N ASN A 536 -2.78 -16.92 21.38
CA ASN A 536 -2.33 -16.74 22.76
C ASN A 536 -3.35 -15.98 23.62
N THR A 537 -3.91 -14.88 23.08
CA THR A 537 -4.95 -14.10 23.76
C THR A 537 -6.16 -14.96 24.06
N LEU A 538 -6.68 -15.68 23.07
CA LEU A 538 -7.88 -16.50 23.24
C LEU A 538 -7.65 -17.70 24.16
N VAL A 539 -6.47 -18.31 24.18
CA VAL A 539 -6.21 -19.50 24.99
C VAL A 539 -5.95 -19.13 26.45
N ASN A 540 -5.36 -17.97 26.73
CA ASN A 540 -4.92 -17.59 28.08
C ASN A 540 -5.94 -16.71 28.84
N ASP A 541 -6.89 -16.05 28.13
CA ASP A 541 -8.05 -15.42 28.76
C ASP A 541 -9.01 -16.46 29.35
#